data_fe3ccc6972a951f7f629e6c961f429a9
#
_entry.id   fe3ccc6972a951f7f629e6c961f429a9
#
_cell.length_a   1.000
_cell.length_b   1.000
_cell.length_c   1.000
_cell.angle_alpha   90.00
_cell.angle_beta   90.00
_cell.angle_gamma   90.00
#
_symmetry.space_group_name_H-M   'P 1'
#
loop_
_entity.id
_entity.type
_entity.pdbx_description
1 polymer ?
#
loop_
_entity_poly.entity_id
_entity_poly.type
_entity_poly.pdbx_seq_one_letter_code
_entity_poly.pdbx_strand_id
1 'polypeptide(L)'
;MKIDILSLFPEFIEAFFRQSMIKRALDAGLIEMAVTDPREFSHSRHHQVDDTIYGGGAGMLMQCGPLFEACESVLPQKGPRDRVIFLSPAGSPFTQDKAKELYRDYNHLVLICGHYEGVDHRVEEYLADELISIGDYVLTGGELGAMVISDAVARMVPGVLGDAGSAAGDSFYEPILECPQYTKPVDYRGWKVPEILVSGHHANIARWRRKEALRRTLKCRPDLLAKLQMTAEDKKLMAEIAGEEEES
;
A
#
# COMPACT_ATOMS: atom_id res chain seq x y z
N MET A 1 15.39 -2.55 0.78
CA MET A 1 14.41 -1.44 0.61
C MET A 1 14.48 -0.58 1.86
N LYS A 2 14.77 0.70 1.68
CA LYS A 2 14.77 1.68 2.76
C LYS A 2 13.54 2.61 2.62
N ILE A 3 12.88 2.95 3.74
CA ILE A 3 11.72 3.86 3.75
C ILE A 3 11.91 4.81 4.93
N ASP A 4 12.07 6.09 4.65
CA ASP A 4 12.05 7.16 5.65
C ASP A 4 10.70 7.88 5.59
N ILE A 5 10.11 8.19 6.74
CA ILE A 5 8.83 8.87 6.85
C ILE A 5 9.04 10.19 7.58
N LEU A 6 8.68 11.30 6.95
CA LEU A 6 8.68 12.61 7.59
C LEU A 6 7.30 12.86 8.18
N SER A 7 7.19 12.91 9.50
CA SER A 7 5.91 13.06 10.21
C SER A 7 6.07 13.82 11.52
N LEU A 8 5.06 14.62 11.85
CA LEU A 8 4.95 15.29 13.16
C LEU A 8 4.58 14.35 14.31
N PHE A 9 4.29 13.08 14.01
CA PHE A 9 3.85 12.07 14.99
C PHE A 9 4.72 10.81 14.94
N PRO A 10 6.01 10.90 15.28
CA PRO A 10 6.92 9.76 15.18
C PRO A 10 6.45 8.56 16.00
N GLU A 11 5.93 8.75 17.19
CA GLU A 11 5.46 7.65 18.06
C GLU A 11 4.34 6.81 17.38
N PHE A 12 3.48 7.46 16.59
CA PHE A 12 2.40 6.79 15.86
C PHE A 12 2.98 5.88 14.76
N ILE A 13 3.96 6.35 14.01
CA ILE A 13 4.66 5.58 12.97
C ILE A 13 5.51 4.46 13.60
N GLU A 14 6.23 4.74 14.68
CA GLU A 14 7.02 3.72 15.38
C GLU A 14 6.17 2.58 15.94
N ALA A 15 4.94 2.86 16.38
CA ALA A 15 4.02 1.83 16.82
C ALA A 15 3.71 0.82 15.69
N PHE A 16 3.59 1.28 14.44
CA PHE A 16 3.44 0.43 13.26
C PHE A 16 4.71 -0.41 13.02
N PHE A 17 5.91 0.15 13.17
CA PHE A 17 7.17 -0.58 13.00
C PHE A 17 7.34 -1.75 13.98
N ARG A 18 6.69 -1.69 15.13
CA ARG A 18 6.79 -2.70 16.19
C ARG A 18 5.81 -3.87 16.02
N GLN A 19 5.02 -3.90 14.93
CA GLN A 19 3.96 -4.89 14.77
C GLN A 19 4.22 -5.91 13.67
N SER A 20 3.80 -7.15 13.93
CA SER A 20 3.60 -8.25 12.99
C SER A 20 4.75 -8.46 11.98
N MET A 21 4.44 -8.45 10.70
CA MET A 21 5.38 -8.71 9.61
C MET A 21 6.42 -7.61 9.44
N ILE A 22 6.03 -6.36 9.60
CA ILE A 22 6.94 -5.21 9.49
C ILE A 22 8.06 -5.35 10.53
N LYS A 23 7.71 -5.62 11.80
CA LYS A 23 8.72 -5.85 12.85
C LYS A 23 9.67 -6.98 12.48
N ARG A 24 9.15 -8.12 12.02
CA ARG A 24 10.00 -9.28 11.65
C ARG A 24 10.93 -8.95 10.47
N ALA A 25 10.44 -8.19 9.50
CA ALA A 25 11.23 -7.78 8.35
C ALA A 25 12.36 -6.80 8.73
N LEU A 26 12.09 -5.87 9.65
CA LEU A 26 13.08 -4.97 10.24
C LEU A 26 14.13 -5.75 11.06
N ASP A 27 13.69 -6.63 11.97
CA ASP A 27 14.57 -7.47 12.80
C ASP A 27 15.48 -8.37 11.95
N ALA A 28 15.00 -8.81 10.79
CA ALA A 28 15.76 -9.63 9.84
C ALA A 28 16.63 -8.81 8.88
N GLY A 29 16.59 -7.49 8.92
CA GLY A 29 17.35 -6.62 8.01
C GLY A 29 16.90 -6.67 6.55
N LEU A 30 15.68 -7.16 6.27
CA LEU A 30 15.11 -7.23 4.92
C LEU A 30 14.66 -5.86 4.41
N ILE A 31 14.20 -5.02 5.33
CA ILE A 31 13.81 -3.63 5.10
C ILE A 31 14.42 -2.74 6.18
N GLU A 32 14.55 -1.47 5.88
CA GLU A 32 14.93 -0.43 6.82
C GLU A 32 13.82 0.62 6.83
N MET A 33 13.34 0.99 8.01
CA MET A 33 12.34 2.05 8.16
C MET A 33 12.74 2.97 9.31
N ALA A 34 12.61 4.28 9.08
CA ALA A 34 12.81 5.29 10.10
C ALA A 34 11.74 6.39 9.96
N VAL A 35 11.51 7.12 11.04
CA VAL A 35 10.68 8.32 11.05
C VAL A 35 11.50 9.49 11.55
N THR A 36 11.32 10.64 10.91
CA THR A 36 11.99 11.90 11.25
C THR A 36 10.92 12.96 11.52
N ASP A 37 11.03 13.64 12.66
CA ASP A 37 10.15 14.76 13.01
C ASP A 37 10.68 16.05 12.37
N PRO A 38 9.95 16.69 11.44
CA PRO A 38 10.34 17.98 10.87
C PRO A 38 10.53 19.10 11.91
N ARG A 39 9.97 18.97 13.12
CA ARG A 39 10.16 19.96 14.20
C ARG A 39 11.63 20.08 14.63
N GLU A 40 12.43 19.03 14.48
CA GLU A 40 13.86 19.03 14.78
C GLU A 40 14.66 19.98 13.85
N PHE A 41 14.08 20.31 12.70
CA PHE A 41 14.67 21.21 11.68
C PHE A 41 14.04 22.60 11.68
N SER A 42 13.18 22.90 12.65
CA SER A 42 12.62 24.24 12.80
C SER A 42 13.63 25.17 13.47
N HIS A 43 13.90 26.31 12.82
CA HIS A 43 14.74 27.36 13.37
C HIS A 43 14.03 28.27 14.38
N SER A 44 12.72 28.02 14.63
CA SER A 44 11.95 28.76 15.62
C SER A 44 12.31 28.32 17.04
N ARG A 45 12.27 29.25 17.99
CA ARG A 45 12.53 28.96 19.42
C ARG A 45 11.59 27.89 20.00
N HIS A 46 10.41 27.73 19.41
CA HIS A 46 9.37 26.82 19.89
C HIS A 46 9.20 25.59 18.97
N HIS A 47 10.17 25.33 18.08
CA HIS A 47 10.10 24.23 17.10
C HIS A 47 8.81 24.25 16.27
N GLN A 48 8.33 25.45 15.95
CA GLN A 48 7.13 25.65 15.16
C GLN A 48 7.41 25.30 13.70
N VAL A 49 6.50 24.53 13.10
CA VAL A 49 6.61 24.04 11.71
C VAL A 49 5.45 24.47 10.83
N ASP A 50 4.55 25.29 11.36
CA ASP A 50 3.36 25.81 10.71
C ASP A 50 3.27 27.33 10.86
N ASP A 51 2.56 27.99 9.95
CA ASP A 51 2.31 29.43 9.98
C ASP A 51 1.00 29.76 9.25
N THR A 52 0.58 31.03 9.37
CA THR A 52 -0.61 31.56 8.72
C THR A 52 -0.50 31.51 7.21
N ILE A 53 -1.64 31.30 6.54
CA ILE A 53 -1.70 31.19 5.07
C ILE A 53 -1.61 32.57 4.43
N TYR A 54 -0.71 32.78 3.47
CA TYR A 54 -0.67 34.01 2.68
C TYR A 54 -1.97 34.19 1.90
N GLY A 55 -2.49 35.40 1.90
CA GLY A 55 -3.80 35.73 1.29
C GLY A 55 -4.97 35.49 2.24
N GLY A 56 -4.73 35.01 3.45
CA GLY A 56 -5.77 34.76 4.45
C GLY A 56 -6.40 33.36 4.28
N GLY A 57 -7.16 32.93 5.27
CA GLY A 57 -7.83 31.65 5.34
C GLY A 57 -7.90 31.17 6.78
N ALA A 58 -8.69 30.13 7.04
CA ALA A 58 -8.74 29.46 8.34
C ALA A 58 -7.60 28.46 8.46
N GLY A 59 -7.10 28.26 9.68
CA GLY A 59 -6.08 27.29 9.99
C GLY A 59 -4.64 27.69 9.68
N MET A 60 -3.75 26.74 9.72
CA MET A 60 -2.31 26.87 9.58
C MET A 60 -1.79 25.96 8.47
N LEU A 61 -0.68 26.31 7.86
CA LEU A 61 -0.04 25.56 6.79
C LEU A 61 1.36 25.12 7.25
N MET A 62 1.75 23.87 6.98
CA MET A 62 3.11 23.43 7.24
C MET A 62 4.12 24.20 6.40
N GLN A 63 5.16 24.70 7.05
CA GLN A 63 6.24 25.44 6.41
C GLN A 63 7.11 24.50 5.55
N CYS A 64 7.59 25.00 4.41
CA CYS A 64 8.48 24.23 3.53
C CYS A 64 9.87 24.00 4.15
N GLY A 65 10.47 25.01 4.80
CA GLY A 65 11.85 24.93 5.33
C GLY A 65 12.14 23.67 6.15
N PRO A 66 11.40 23.42 7.26
CA PRO A 66 11.60 22.21 8.07
C PRO A 66 11.46 20.90 7.28
N LEU A 67 10.57 20.84 6.28
CA LEU A 67 10.37 19.64 5.46
C LEU A 67 11.51 19.43 4.47
N PHE A 68 12.06 20.49 3.87
CA PHE A 68 13.23 20.42 3.01
C PHE A 68 14.45 19.91 3.80
N GLU A 69 14.75 20.54 4.94
CA GLU A 69 15.89 20.17 5.78
C GLU A 69 15.76 18.75 6.35
N ALA A 70 14.55 18.35 6.78
CA ALA A 70 14.29 16.99 7.22
C ALA A 70 14.51 15.98 6.08
N CYS A 71 14.06 16.28 4.86
CA CYS A 71 14.29 15.44 3.70
C CYS A 71 15.77 15.34 3.34
N GLU A 72 16.48 16.46 3.33
CA GLU A 72 17.92 16.51 3.06
C GLU A 72 18.74 15.75 4.11
N SER A 73 18.28 15.70 5.36
CA SER A 73 18.96 14.94 6.42
C SER A 73 18.93 13.44 6.21
N VAL A 74 17.81 12.90 5.69
CA VAL A 74 17.64 11.47 5.42
C VAL A 74 18.07 11.08 4.02
N LEU A 75 18.14 12.05 3.10
CA LEU A 75 18.54 11.90 1.71
C LEU A 75 19.51 13.01 1.28
N PRO A 76 20.75 13.04 1.84
CA PRO A 76 21.70 14.12 1.58
C PRO A 76 22.22 14.17 0.14
N GLN A 77 22.16 13.07 -0.58
CA GLN A 77 22.49 12.97 -1.99
C GLN A 77 21.47 12.08 -2.68
N LYS A 78 20.59 12.69 -3.46
CA LYS A 78 19.54 11.98 -4.18
C LYS A 78 20.11 11.29 -5.42
N GLY A 79 19.94 9.98 -5.48
CA GLY A 79 20.30 9.15 -6.62
C GLY A 79 19.10 8.78 -7.51
N PRO A 80 19.35 8.10 -8.62
CA PRO A 80 18.26 7.74 -9.57
C PRO A 80 17.30 6.68 -9.03
N ARG A 81 17.64 5.99 -7.95
CA ARG A 81 16.81 4.99 -7.30
C ARG A 81 16.24 5.45 -5.96
N ASP A 82 16.21 6.75 -5.74
CA ASP A 82 15.57 7.37 -4.59
C ASP A 82 14.30 8.10 -5.05
N ARG A 83 13.26 8.07 -4.23
CA ARG A 83 11.98 8.70 -4.58
C ARG A 83 11.40 9.43 -3.38
N VAL A 84 11.14 10.71 -3.54
CA VAL A 84 10.45 11.53 -2.56
C VAL A 84 8.97 11.59 -2.95
N ILE A 85 8.11 11.13 -2.06
CA ILE A 85 6.67 11.01 -2.29
C ILE A 85 5.93 11.86 -1.27
N PHE A 86 5.09 12.76 -1.72
CA PHE A 86 4.20 13.52 -0.86
C PHE A 86 2.79 12.90 -0.88
N LEU A 87 2.24 12.63 0.30
CA LEU A 87 0.89 12.10 0.48
C LEU A 87 -0.12 13.25 0.34
N SER A 88 -0.83 13.27 -0.78
CA SER A 88 -1.74 14.37 -1.12
C SER A 88 -3.00 13.85 -1.81
N PRO A 89 -4.19 14.44 -1.54
CA PRO A 89 -5.40 14.17 -2.31
C PRO A 89 -5.26 14.46 -3.81
N ALA A 90 -4.34 15.35 -4.20
CA ALA A 90 -4.04 15.68 -5.60
C ALA A 90 -3.18 14.61 -6.30
N GLY A 91 -2.68 13.63 -5.56
CA GLY A 91 -1.80 12.58 -6.07
C GLY A 91 -2.51 11.53 -6.92
N SER A 92 -1.71 10.77 -7.67
CA SER A 92 -2.20 9.59 -8.38
C SER A 92 -2.68 8.52 -7.40
N PRO A 93 -3.76 7.77 -7.71
CA PRO A 93 -4.26 6.72 -6.83
C PRO A 93 -3.22 5.61 -6.59
N PHE A 94 -2.99 5.27 -5.33
CA PHE A 94 -2.14 4.16 -4.95
C PHE A 94 -2.82 2.83 -5.28
N THR A 95 -2.10 1.96 -5.99
CA THR A 95 -2.57 0.63 -6.40
C THR A 95 -1.49 -0.41 -6.16
N GLN A 96 -1.83 -1.70 -6.27
CA GLN A 96 -0.84 -2.77 -6.20
C GLN A 96 0.23 -2.65 -7.30
N ASP A 97 -0.14 -2.19 -8.48
CA ASP A 97 0.84 -1.97 -9.57
C ASP A 97 1.80 -0.82 -9.23
N LYS A 98 1.33 0.24 -8.56
CA LYS A 98 2.20 1.29 -8.03
C LYS A 98 3.14 0.75 -6.94
N ALA A 99 2.67 -0.12 -6.04
CA ALA A 99 3.52 -0.76 -5.04
C ALA A 99 4.62 -1.61 -5.68
N LYS A 100 4.29 -2.38 -6.73
CA LYS A 100 5.27 -3.14 -7.52
C LYS A 100 6.29 -2.24 -8.22
N GLU A 101 5.82 -1.13 -8.81
CA GLU A 101 6.68 -0.12 -9.44
C GLU A 101 7.67 0.47 -8.44
N LEU A 102 7.16 0.94 -7.28
CA LEU A 102 8.00 1.51 -6.24
C LEU A 102 9.07 0.54 -5.75
N TYR A 103 8.71 -0.73 -5.55
CA TYR A 103 9.67 -1.77 -5.17
C TYR A 103 10.70 -2.07 -6.27
N ARG A 104 10.28 -2.15 -7.53
CA ARG A 104 11.14 -2.52 -8.67
C ARG A 104 12.15 -1.42 -9.01
N ASP A 105 11.69 -0.17 -9.00
CA ASP A 105 12.43 0.94 -9.58
C ASP A 105 13.25 1.71 -8.54
N TYR A 106 12.88 1.63 -7.25
CA TYR A 106 13.55 2.40 -6.19
C TYR A 106 14.10 1.50 -5.07
N ASN A 107 15.14 1.99 -4.43
CA ASN A 107 15.76 1.37 -3.25
C ASN A 107 15.46 2.14 -1.97
N HIS A 108 15.19 3.43 -2.09
CA HIS A 108 14.91 4.33 -0.99
C HIS A 108 13.69 5.20 -1.31
N LEU A 109 12.71 5.16 -0.44
CA LEU A 109 11.52 6.00 -0.49
C LEU A 109 11.54 6.97 0.70
N VAL A 110 11.28 8.24 0.45
CA VAL A 110 11.01 9.25 1.47
C VAL A 110 9.55 9.64 1.35
N LEU A 111 8.75 9.36 2.39
CA LEU A 111 7.32 9.63 2.43
C LEU A 111 7.06 10.87 3.27
N ILE A 112 6.50 11.92 2.69
CA ILE A 112 6.17 13.18 3.38
C ILE A 112 4.72 13.14 3.81
N CYS A 113 4.46 13.25 5.12
CA CYS A 113 3.15 13.35 5.71
C CYS A 113 2.78 14.82 5.92
N GLY A 114 1.73 15.28 5.23
CA GLY A 114 1.12 16.59 5.49
C GLY A 114 0.23 16.55 6.73
N HIS A 115 0.02 17.73 7.34
CA HIS A 115 -0.88 17.93 8.48
C HIS A 115 -1.51 19.34 8.42
N TYR A 116 -2.35 19.71 9.39
CA TYR A 116 -3.09 20.98 9.43
C TYR A 116 -4.00 21.18 8.21
N GLU A 117 -4.01 22.38 7.61
CA GLU A 117 -4.75 22.66 6.35
C GLU A 117 -3.97 22.23 5.10
N GLY A 118 -2.76 21.69 5.29
CA GLY A 118 -1.90 21.21 4.21
C GLY A 118 -0.43 21.64 4.40
N VAL A 119 0.30 21.59 3.31
CA VAL A 119 1.72 21.89 3.25
C VAL A 119 1.96 23.00 2.25
N ASP A 120 2.95 23.86 2.50
CA ASP A 120 3.36 24.90 1.56
C ASP A 120 3.61 24.28 0.17
N HIS A 121 3.01 24.84 -0.86
CA HIS A 121 3.02 24.31 -2.23
C HIS A 121 4.43 24.09 -2.82
N ARG A 122 5.42 24.83 -2.31
CA ARG A 122 6.82 24.62 -2.72
C ARG A 122 7.35 23.21 -2.41
N VAL A 123 6.76 22.50 -1.44
CA VAL A 123 7.08 21.11 -1.17
C VAL A 123 6.60 20.19 -2.30
N GLU A 124 5.41 20.44 -2.83
CA GLU A 124 4.91 19.70 -3.99
C GLU A 124 5.72 20.00 -5.26
N GLU A 125 6.07 21.27 -5.46
CA GLU A 125 6.68 21.74 -6.71
C GLU A 125 8.18 21.45 -6.80
N TYR A 126 8.90 21.54 -5.67
CA TYR A 126 10.37 21.50 -5.68
C TYR A 126 11.01 20.39 -4.85
N LEU A 127 10.27 19.73 -3.96
CA LEU A 127 10.83 18.66 -3.12
C LEU A 127 10.31 17.29 -3.53
N ALA A 128 9.00 17.16 -3.74
CA ALA A 128 8.38 15.88 -4.09
C ALA A 128 8.65 15.51 -5.56
N ASP A 129 8.98 14.26 -5.81
CA ASP A 129 9.04 13.71 -7.17
C ASP A 129 7.68 13.26 -7.65
N GLU A 130 6.81 12.92 -6.72
CA GLU A 130 5.51 12.34 -6.99
C GLU A 130 4.54 12.61 -5.84
N LEU A 131 3.27 12.83 -6.21
CA LEU A 131 2.16 12.91 -5.28
C LEU A 131 1.35 11.62 -5.36
N ILE A 132 1.04 11.01 -4.21
CA ILE A 132 0.24 9.79 -4.13
C ILE A 132 -0.97 10.01 -3.21
N SER A 133 -2.15 9.61 -3.69
CA SER A 133 -3.39 9.51 -2.93
C SER A 133 -3.73 8.06 -2.61
N ILE A 134 -4.18 7.77 -1.40
CA ILE A 134 -4.68 6.44 -1.02
C ILE A 134 -6.20 6.28 -1.19
N GLY A 135 -6.88 7.30 -1.72
CA GLY A 135 -8.33 7.26 -1.99
C GLY A 135 -8.99 8.63 -1.86
N ASP A 136 -10.21 8.73 -2.38
CA ASP A 136 -11.01 9.95 -2.43
C ASP A 136 -11.72 10.21 -1.10
N TYR A 137 -10.96 10.46 -0.04
CA TYR A 137 -11.44 10.84 1.28
C TYR A 137 -10.37 11.68 2.00
N VAL A 138 -10.81 12.48 2.96
CA VAL A 138 -9.93 13.36 3.74
C VAL A 138 -9.53 12.68 5.05
N LEU A 139 -8.24 12.73 5.36
CA LEU A 139 -7.67 12.28 6.63
C LEU A 139 -7.09 13.48 7.38
N THR A 140 -6.85 13.31 8.69
CA THR A 140 -6.21 14.33 9.53
C THR A 140 -4.76 14.62 9.17
N GLY A 141 -4.07 13.65 8.54
CA GLY A 141 -2.67 13.75 8.14
C GLY A 141 -2.26 12.62 7.19
N GLY A 142 -1.02 12.66 6.73
CA GLY A 142 -0.46 11.69 5.77
C GLY A 142 -0.03 10.37 6.38
N GLU A 143 0.01 10.22 7.71
CA GLU A 143 0.61 9.09 8.42
C GLU A 143 0.00 7.74 8.02
N LEU A 144 -1.33 7.66 7.98
CA LEU A 144 -2.02 6.43 7.57
C LEU A 144 -1.69 6.07 6.12
N GLY A 145 -1.60 7.06 5.23
CA GLY A 145 -1.17 6.86 3.85
C GLY A 145 0.26 6.34 3.74
N ALA A 146 1.17 6.91 4.53
CA ALA A 146 2.56 6.45 4.59
C ALA A 146 2.65 5.00 5.08
N MET A 147 1.90 4.62 6.10
CA MET A 147 1.85 3.24 6.59
C MET A 147 1.27 2.26 5.56
N VAL A 148 0.19 2.64 4.85
CA VAL A 148 -0.40 1.83 3.77
C VAL A 148 0.61 1.58 2.65
N ILE A 149 1.31 2.62 2.19
CA ILE A 149 2.33 2.50 1.14
C ILE A 149 3.49 1.64 1.64
N SER A 150 3.97 1.89 2.86
CA SER A 150 5.08 1.15 3.46
C SER A 150 4.77 -0.34 3.60
N ASP A 151 3.57 -0.71 4.06
CA ASP A 151 3.16 -2.11 4.19
C ASP A 151 3.10 -2.78 2.81
N ALA A 152 2.40 -2.16 1.85
CA ALA A 152 2.24 -2.72 0.52
C ALA A 152 3.58 -2.90 -0.22
N VAL A 153 4.51 -1.94 -0.10
CA VAL A 153 5.85 -2.03 -0.70
C VAL A 153 6.71 -3.06 0.03
N ALA A 154 6.68 -3.10 1.37
CA ALA A 154 7.42 -4.09 2.16
C ALA A 154 7.05 -5.52 1.80
N ARG A 155 5.77 -5.80 1.54
CA ARG A 155 5.28 -7.12 1.09
C ARG A 155 5.88 -7.59 -0.24
N MET A 156 6.39 -6.67 -1.08
CA MET A 156 7.07 -7.01 -2.34
C MET A 156 8.51 -7.46 -2.12
N VAL A 157 9.11 -7.17 -0.95
CA VAL A 157 10.50 -7.54 -0.64
C VAL A 157 10.58 -9.05 -0.36
N PRO A 158 11.45 -9.81 -1.06
CA PRO A 158 11.60 -11.24 -0.82
C PRO A 158 11.95 -11.57 0.63
N GLY A 159 11.26 -12.56 1.21
CA GLY A 159 11.47 -13.00 2.58
C GLY A 159 10.65 -12.25 3.63
N VAL A 160 10.00 -11.15 3.31
CA VAL A 160 9.06 -10.44 4.21
C VAL A 160 7.81 -11.30 4.45
N LEU A 161 7.26 -11.87 3.39
CA LEU A 161 6.22 -12.90 3.48
C LEU A 161 6.89 -14.26 3.67
N GLY A 162 6.31 -15.10 4.55
CA GLY A 162 6.89 -16.41 4.90
C GLY A 162 6.96 -17.41 3.75
N ASP A 163 6.15 -17.26 2.72
CA ASP A 163 6.15 -18.06 1.50
C ASP A 163 6.38 -17.12 0.29
N ALA A 164 7.41 -17.43 -0.51
CA ALA A 164 7.75 -16.65 -1.70
C ALA A 164 6.64 -16.62 -2.76
N GLY A 165 5.71 -17.59 -2.75
CA GLY A 165 4.53 -17.62 -3.60
C GLY A 165 3.33 -16.85 -3.05
N SER A 166 3.36 -16.40 -1.79
CA SER A 166 2.21 -15.81 -1.12
C SER A 166 1.77 -14.50 -1.78
N ALA A 167 2.71 -13.62 -2.09
CA ALA A 167 2.39 -12.35 -2.76
C ALA A 167 1.79 -12.55 -4.15
N ALA A 168 2.25 -13.55 -4.90
CA ALA A 168 1.75 -13.83 -6.25
C ALA A 168 0.31 -14.38 -6.26
N GLY A 169 -0.13 -14.98 -5.14
CA GLY A 169 -1.50 -15.47 -4.95
C GLY A 169 -2.47 -14.46 -4.40
N ASP A 170 -1.99 -13.31 -3.93
CA ASP A 170 -2.83 -12.27 -3.33
C ASP A 170 -3.69 -11.55 -4.39
N SER A 171 -4.85 -11.03 -3.96
CA SER A 171 -5.69 -10.18 -4.80
C SER A 171 -4.89 -8.98 -5.34
N PHE A 172 -5.14 -8.61 -6.60
CA PHE A 172 -4.49 -7.50 -7.31
C PHE A 172 -3.02 -7.74 -7.70
N TYR A 173 -2.40 -8.86 -7.33
CA TYR A 173 -1.08 -9.19 -7.89
C TYR A 173 -1.16 -9.44 -9.40
N GLU A 174 -2.14 -10.26 -9.82
CA GLU A 174 -2.76 -10.21 -11.14
C GLU A 174 -4.08 -9.43 -11.03
N PRO A 175 -4.68 -8.94 -12.13
CA PRO A 175 -5.96 -8.24 -12.06
C PRO A 175 -7.13 -9.22 -11.81
N ILE A 176 -7.09 -9.89 -10.66
CA ILE A 176 -8.07 -10.86 -10.18
C ILE A 176 -8.14 -10.80 -8.64
N LEU A 177 -9.29 -11.14 -8.09
CA LEU A 177 -9.45 -11.35 -6.64
C LEU A 177 -9.12 -12.80 -6.28
N GLU A 178 -8.64 -13.01 -5.05
CA GLU A 178 -8.49 -14.35 -4.49
C GLU A 178 -9.82 -15.12 -4.44
N CYS A 179 -9.71 -16.45 -4.53
CA CYS A 179 -10.85 -17.33 -4.28
C CYS A 179 -11.28 -17.27 -2.80
N PRO A 180 -12.52 -17.65 -2.47
CA PRO A 180 -12.95 -17.86 -1.09
C PRO A 180 -12.03 -18.85 -0.37
N GLN A 181 -11.60 -18.52 0.83
CA GLN A 181 -10.76 -19.35 1.66
C GLN A 181 -11.53 -19.89 2.86
N TYR A 182 -11.23 -21.12 3.25
CA TYR A 182 -11.91 -21.81 4.35
C TYR A 182 -10.88 -22.39 5.32
N THR A 183 -11.27 -22.43 6.61
CA THR A 183 -10.47 -23.06 7.67
C THR A 183 -11.38 -23.91 8.56
N LYS A 184 -10.82 -24.55 9.57
CA LYS A 184 -11.56 -25.37 10.55
C LYS A 184 -12.56 -24.55 11.35
N PRO A 185 -13.69 -25.15 11.73
CA PRO A 185 -14.14 -26.53 11.48
C PRO A 185 -14.70 -26.71 10.05
N VAL A 186 -14.78 -27.97 9.57
CA VAL A 186 -15.36 -28.30 8.25
C VAL A 186 -16.83 -27.96 8.15
N ASP A 187 -17.56 -28.08 9.25
CA ASP A 187 -18.97 -27.66 9.38
C ASP A 187 -19.10 -26.67 10.53
N TYR A 188 -19.62 -25.50 10.24
CA TYR A 188 -19.93 -24.50 11.23
C TYR A 188 -21.39 -24.07 11.08
N ARG A 189 -22.24 -24.51 12.00
CA ARG A 189 -23.68 -24.20 12.02
C ARG A 189 -24.45 -24.64 10.75
N GLY A 190 -24.03 -25.73 10.11
CA GLY A 190 -24.58 -26.22 8.85
C GLY A 190 -23.92 -25.60 7.60
N TRP A 191 -23.04 -24.60 7.74
CA TRP A 191 -22.26 -24.06 6.65
C TRP A 191 -20.98 -24.89 6.48
N LYS A 192 -20.92 -25.61 5.37
CA LYS A 192 -19.86 -26.58 5.12
C LYS A 192 -18.76 -26.01 4.21
N VAL A 193 -17.52 -26.44 4.48
CA VAL A 193 -16.42 -26.26 3.53
C VAL A 193 -16.72 -27.09 2.27
N PRO A 194 -16.51 -26.53 1.06
CA PRO A 194 -16.67 -27.29 -0.18
C PRO A 194 -15.89 -28.60 -0.17
N GLU A 195 -16.53 -29.71 -0.52
CA GLU A 195 -15.97 -31.07 -0.46
C GLU A 195 -14.66 -31.20 -1.26
N ILE A 196 -14.58 -30.48 -2.38
CA ILE A 196 -13.39 -30.48 -3.22
C ILE A 196 -12.13 -30.05 -2.45
N LEU A 197 -12.25 -29.11 -1.50
CA LEU A 197 -11.12 -28.59 -0.73
C LEU A 197 -10.58 -29.57 0.31
N VAL A 198 -11.37 -30.59 0.69
CA VAL A 198 -10.98 -31.65 1.62
C VAL A 198 -10.68 -32.98 0.90
N SER A 199 -10.75 -33.03 -0.42
CA SER A 199 -10.58 -34.23 -1.23
C SER A 199 -9.14 -34.70 -1.38
N GLY A 200 -8.14 -33.84 -1.18
CA GLY A 200 -6.73 -34.12 -1.42
C GLY A 200 -6.31 -34.09 -2.91
N HIS A 201 -7.24 -33.85 -3.84
CA HIS A 201 -6.94 -33.81 -5.28
C HIS A 201 -6.42 -32.44 -5.71
N HIS A 202 -5.09 -32.18 -5.58
CA HIS A 202 -4.48 -30.88 -5.79
C HIS A 202 -4.80 -30.21 -7.13
N ALA A 203 -4.85 -30.97 -8.23
CA ALA A 203 -5.19 -30.41 -9.54
C ALA A 203 -6.64 -29.88 -9.59
N ASN A 204 -7.58 -30.64 -9.03
CA ASN A 204 -8.99 -30.24 -8.98
C ASN A 204 -9.20 -29.07 -8.01
N ILE A 205 -8.46 -29.04 -6.89
CA ILE A 205 -8.47 -27.94 -5.94
C ILE A 205 -7.92 -26.66 -6.63
N ALA A 206 -6.83 -26.74 -7.38
CA ALA A 206 -6.27 -25.60 -8.10
C ALA A 206 -7.26 -25.05 -9.14
N ARG A 207 -7.89 -25.93 -9.91
CA ARG A 207 -8.93 -25.56 -10.89
C ARG A 207 -10.13 -24.90 -10.22
N TRP A 208 -10.62 -25.47 -9.12
CA TRP A 208 -11.72 -24.91 -8.33
C TRP A 208 -11.37 -23.51 -7.82
N ARG A 209 -10.16 -23.34 -7.24
CA ARG A 209 -9.69 -22.03 -6.76
C ARG A 209 -9.66 -20.99 -7.87
N ARG A 210 -9.16 -21.35 -9.06
CA ARG A 210 -9.13 -20.43 -10.21
C ARG A 210 -10.55 -20.06 -10.66
N LYS A 211 -11.45 -21.03 -10.72
CA LYS A 211 -12.87 -20.82 -11.07
C LYS A 211 -13.55 -19.87 -10.08
N GLU A 212 -13.39 -20.09 -8.79
CA GLU A 212 -13.99 -19.25 -7.76
C GLU A 212 -13.36 -17.85 -7.69
N ALA A 213 -12.07 -17.71 -7.98
CA ALA A 213 -11.44 -16.41 -8.13
C ALA A 213 -12.03 -15.61 -9.29
N LEU A 214 -12.23 -16.25 -10.46
CA LEU A 214 -12.91 -15.63 -11.61
C LEU A 214 -14.34 -15.24 -11.29
N ARG A 215 -15.13 -16.14 -10.68
CA ARG A 215 -16.52 -15.90 -10.27
C ARG A 215 -16.61 -14.70 -9.32
N ARG A 216 -15.77 -14.70 -8.28
CA ARG A 216 -15.73 -13.61 -7.30
C ARG A 216 -15.34 -12.28 -7.94
N THR A 217 -14.38 -12.31 -8.87
CA THR A 217 -13.94 -11.11 -9.58
C THR A 217 -15.06 -10.58 -10.50
N LEU A 218 -15.72 -11.46 -11.24
CA LEU A 218 -16.86 -11.09 -12.08
C LEU A 218 -17.96 -10.39 -11.26
N LYS A 219 -18.29 -10.95 -10.09
CA LYS A 219 -19.35 -10.43 -9.22
C LYS A 219 -18.97 -9.12 -8.51
N CYS A 220 -17.74 -9.00 -8.02
CA CYS A 220 -17.35 -7.92 -7.12
C CYS A 220 -16.54 -6.83 -7.80
N ARG A 221 -15.70 -7.17 -8.78
CA ARG A 221 -14.76 -6.28 -9.46
C ARG A 221 -14.63 -6.62 -10.94
N PRO A 222 -15.73 -6.51 -11.72
CA PRO A 222 -15.71 -6.82 -13.15
C PRO A 222 -14.72 -5.96 -13.95
N ASP A 223 -14.38 -4.78 -13.46
CA ASP A 223 -13.37 -3.89 -14.02
C ASP A 223 -11.96 -4.54 -14.09
N LEU A 224 -11.64 -5.47 -13.18
CA LEU A 224 -10.37 -6.20 -13.20
C LEU A 224 -10.32 -7.22 -14.33
N LEU A 225 -11.43 -7.90 -14.65
CA LEU A 225 -11.46 -8.88 -15.73
C LEU A 225 -11.16 -8.27 -17.10
N ALA A 226 -11.51 -6.99 -17.29
CA ALA A 226 -11.17 -6.26 -18.54
C ALA A 226 -9.65 -6.08 -18.72
N LYS A 227 -8.88 -6.16 -17.62
CA LYS A 227 -7.41 -6.04 -17.63
C LYS A 227 -6.71 -7.40 -17.58
N LEU A 228 -7.45 -8.48 -17.26
CA LEU A 228 -6.89 -9.82 -17.11
C LEU A 228 -6.57 -10.44 -18.47
N GLN A 229 -5.36 -10.90 -18.65
CA GLN A 229 -4.97 -11.74 -19.80
C GLN A 229 -5.47 -13.17 -19.58
N MET A 230 -6.71 -13.44 -20.00
CA MET A 230 -7.35 -14.74 -19.83
C MET A 230 -6.66 -15.83 -20.63
N THR A 231 -6.28 -16.90 -19.96
CA THR A 231 -5.81 -18.14 -20.57
C THR A 231 -6.94 -18.89 -21.29
N ALA A 232 -6.61 -19.90 -22.08
CA ALA A 232 -7.63 -20.76 -22.68
C ALA A 232 -8.48 -21.51 -21.63
N GLU A 233 -7.86 -21.86 -20.49
CA GLU A 233 -8.57 -22.48 -19.37
C GLU A 233 -9.48 -21.46 -18.66
N ASP A 234 -9.03 -20.22 -18.45
CA ASP A 234 -9.89 -19.18 -17.87
C ASP A 234 -11.16 -18.94 -18.70
N LYS A 235 -11.05 -18.95 -20.01
CA LYS A 235 -12.21 -18.81 -20.92
C LYS A 235 -13.21 -19.96 -20.78
N LYS A 236 -12.72 -21.20 -20.59
CA LYS A 236 -13.60 -22.35 -20.30
C LYS A 236 -14.28 -22.21 -18.96
N LEU A 237 -13.51 -21.82 -17.92
CA LEU A 237 -14.07 -21.60 -16.58
C LEU A 237 -15.12 -20.49 -16.57
N MET A 238 -14.91 -19.41 -17.33
CA MET A 238 -15.91 -18.35 -17.46
C MET A 238 -17.19 -18.82 -18.16
N ALA A 239 -17.08 -19.68 -19.19
CA ALA A 239 -18.27 -20.28 -19.83
C ALA A 239 -19.04 -21.21 -18.86
N GLU A 240 -18.33 -21.98 -18.04
CA GLU A 240 -18.97 -22.80 -16.99
C GLU A 240 -19.68 -21.94 -15.95
N ILE A 241 -19.06 -20.81 -15.51
CA ILE A 241 -19.65 -19.87 -14.54
C ILE A 241 -20.96 -19.30 -15.11
N ALA A 242 -20.96 -18.89 -16.37
CA ALA A 242 -22.15 -18.33 -17.03
C ALA A 242 -23.29 -19.37 -17.09
N GLY A 243 -23.00 -20.65 -17.43
CA GLY A 243 -23.99 -21.72 -17.46
C GLY A 243 -24.61 -22.01 -16.08
N GLU A 244 -23.80 -21.97 -15.01
CA GLU A 244 -24.29 -22.19 -13.63
C GLU A 244 -25.16 -21.04 -13.10
N GLU A 245 -24.94 -19.80 -13.55
CA GLU A 245 -25.77 -18.65 -13.18
C GLU A 245 -27.13 -18.63 -13.90
N GLU A 246 -27.24 -19.24 -15.10
CA GLU A 246 -28.49 -19.37 -15.84
C GLU A 246 -29.39 -20.47 -15.23
N GLU A 247 -28.82 -21.44 -14.52
CA GLU A 247 -29.54 -22.57 -13.89
C GLU A 247 -29.97 -22.27 -12.43
N SER A 248 -29.54 -21.16 -11.83
CA SER A 248 -29.79 -20.81 -10.40
C SER A 248 -30.85 -19.73 -10.24
#